data_26523cd2d23b20ac3c1f672dcf886bb4
#
_entry.id   26523cd2d23b20ac3c1f672dcf886bb4
#
_cell.length_a   1.000
_cell.length_b   1.000
_cell.length_c   1.000
_cell.angle_alpha   90.00
_cell.angle_beta   90.00
_cell.angle_gamma   90.00
#
_symmetry.space_group_name_H-M   'P 1'
#
loop_
_entity.id
_entity.type
_entity.pdbx_description
1 polymer ?
#
loop_
_entity_poly.entity_id
_entity_poly.type
_entity_poly.pdbx_seq_one_letter_code
_entity_poly.pdbx_strand_id
1 'polypeptide(L)'
;MNRSETFKSRYHESRIQYMATGESPTCSVIYSQAPYWKKYRLIFPFIVDNWQHFYYIDFPPIFENIEETHPSILIGIAMAEIYRLCEICTPETVKVTWYSCLQWESDWWNEDIYWYLQQKFYLEKWDWDKMPRIEFCLNSIENSWFPSVKDTYLLAVSGGKESTFAFEWMQQCNLPMEAFTLHNAGGILGNNWLQKFPVFDYIKTQSHLWEIEAHPQEDPATHFGYKGVRNDPTITNALFIMMIIAVQQGHRFLVLANDKSSNESNTTYQGREVNHQSAKGTAYIERFNNFLEQKGLPFRYVSICEESYSIATVNQLSLWKKTILNSLTSCNEAQWNSGDVRWCCNCPKCAFSYALIEAVTDYSFAKQVVGEDLFSFTKLEEVWRRLFDPSAEKPFECVGEKRETLMALAKCKKQRLKNGEHLGVLAQIPNIEFDESLLKISAPQNIPKEHQDKLNSVLTNQ
;
A
#
# COMPACT_ATOMS: atom_id res chain seq x y z
N MET A 1 -21.63 25.16 10.17
CA MET A 1 -22.09 24.04 9.35
C MET A 1 -21.21 22.85 9.69
N ASN A 2 -21.77 21.78 10.20
CA ASN A 2 -21.04 20.58 10.62
C ASN A 2 -20.48 19.89 9.37
N ARG A 3 -19.15 19.85 9.20
CA ARG A 3 -18.47 19.22 8.06
C ARG A 3 -18.85 17.73 7.85
N SER A 4 -19.40 17.09 8.90
CA SER A 4 -19.79 15.68 8.91
C SER A 4 -21.05 15.34 8.12
N GLU A 5 -21.93 16.30 7.83
CA GLU A 5 -23.22 16.01 7.19
C GLU A 5 -23.18 16.09 5.65
N THR A 6 -22.16 16.74 5.07
CA THR A 6 -22.06 16.94 3.61
C THR A 6 -21.17 15.91 2.90
N PHE A 7 -20.45 15.07 3.65
CA PHE A 7 -19.51 14.10 3.07
C PHE A 7 -20.18 12.71 3.04
N LYS A 8 -20.97 12.45 2.00
CA LYS A 8 -21.36 11.08 1.67
C LYS A 8 -20.16 10.42 1.02
N SER A 9 -19.48 9.54 1.76
CA SER A 9 -18.38 8.74 1.25
C SER A 9 -18.88 7.88 0.07
N ARG A 10 -18.45 8.20 -1.15
CA ARG A 10 -18.73 7.37 -2.33
C ARG A 10 -18.23 5.93 -2.12
N TYR A 11 -17.18 5.78 -1.34
CA TYR A 11 -16.59 4.49 -0.99
C TYR A 11 -17.49 3.66 -0.07
N HIS A 12 -18.22 4.29 0.85
CA HIS A 12 -19.10 3.59 1.80
C HIS A 12 -20.46 3.24 1.18
N GLU A 13 -21.03 4.15 0.38
CA GLU A 13 -22.29 3.88 -0.33
C GLU A 13 -22.13 2.84 -1.43
N SER A 14 -21.03 2.88 -2.19
CA SER A 14 -20.74 1.87 -3.22
C SER A 14 -20.48 0.48 -2.63
N ARG A 15 -19.83 0.39 -1.46
CA ARG A 15 -19.60 -0.88 -0.75
C ARG A 15 -20.90 -1.56 -0.32
N ILE A 16 -21.84 -0.80 0.25
CA ILE A 16 -23.11 -1.35 0.75
C ILE A 16 -24.02 -1.73 -0.43
N GLN A 17 -24.03 -0.94 -1.48
CA GLN A 17 -24.88 -1.15 -2.65
C GLN A 17 -24.39 -2.29 -3.54
N TYR A 18 -23.05 -2.48 -3.67
CA TYR A 18 -22.47 -3.55 -4.48
C TYR A 18 -22.62 -4.93 -3.84
N MET A 19 -22.53 -5.04 -2.51
CA MET A 19 -22.80 -6.31 -1.81
C MET A 19 -24.25 -6.81 -1.99
N ALA A 20 -25.12 -5.98 -2.56
CA ALA A 20 -26.55 -6.29 -2.65
C ALA A 20 -27.06 -6.70 -4.04
N THR A 21 -26.42 -6.34 -5.17
CA THR A 21 -27.13 -6.44 -6.48
C THR A 21 -26.29 -6.57 -7.74
N GLY A 22 -24.96 -6.68 -7.74
CA GLY A 22 -24.21 -6.54 -8.99
C GLY A 22 -23.40 -7.77 -9.39
N GLU A 23 -23.66 -8.34 -10.56
CA GLU A 23 -22.71 -9.24 -11.24
C GLU A 23 -21.51 -8.39 -11.70
N SER A 24 -20.29 -8.85 -11.39
CA SER A 24 -19.07 -8.24 -11.91
C SER A 24 -19.04 -8.36 -13.44
N PRO A 25 -18.58 -7.33 -14.15
CA PRO A 25 -18.35 -7.45 -15.58
C PRO A 25 -17.31 -8.54 -15.83
N THR A 26 -17.49 -9.27 -16.91
CA THR A 26 -16.55 -10.30 -17.38
C THR A 26 -16.04 -9.95 -18.76
N CYS A 27 -14.83 -10.37 -19.06
CA CYS A 27 -14.28 -10.34 -20.41
C CYS A 27 -13.73 -11.73 -20.76
N SER A 28 -13.58 -12.04 -22.05
CA SER A 28 -13.11 -13.36 -22.46
C SER A 28 -11.59 -13.45 -22.39
N VAL A 29 -10.90 -12.42 -22.86
CA VAL A 29 -9.44 -12.44 -22.97
C VAL A 29 -8.83 -11.04 -22.82
N ILE A 30 -7.66 -11.01 -22.16
CA ILE A 30 -6.78 -9.84 -22.14
C ILE A 30 -5.51 -10.17 -22.92
N TYR A 31 -5.13 -9.34 -23.89
CA TYR A 31 -3.85 -9.40 -24.56
C TYR A 31 -2.96 -8.28 -24.07
N SER A 32 -1.77 -8.62 -23.54
CA SER A 32 -0.71 -7.65 -23.25
C SER A 32 0.21 -7.57 -24.46
N GLN A 33 0.44 -6.36 -24.96
CA GLN A 33 1.32 -6.04 -26.08
C GLN A 33 2.65 -5.45 -25.58
N ALA A 34 3.67 -5.46 -26.44
CA ALA A 34 4.99 -4.94 -26.08
C ALA A 34 4.92 -3.46 -25.65
N PRO A 35 5.45 -3.13 -24.46
CA PRO A 35 5.55 -1.75 -24.04
C PRO A 35 6.63 -1.00 -24.83
N TYR A 36 6.51 0.32 -24.86
CA TYR A 36 7.48 1.18 -25.55
C TYR A 36 7.61 2.55 -24.90
N TRP A 37 8.79 3.15 -25.07
CA TRP A 37 9.06 4.51 -24.65
C TRP A 37 8.61 5.53 -25.67
N LYS A 38 8.01 6.64 -25.19
CA LYS A 38 7.78 7.84 -25.97
C LYS A 38 8.27 9.05 -25.17
N LYS A 39 9.47 9.51 -25.46
CA LYS A 39 10.21 10.48 -24.65
C LYS A 39 10.45 9.92 -23.22
N TYR A 40 9.87 10.59 -22.22
CA TYR A 40 9.92 10.18 -20.80
C TYR A 40 8.68 9.42 -20.32
N ARG A 41 7.79 9.03 -21.25
CA ARG A 41 6.60 8.22 -20.97
C ARG A 41 6.81 6.79 -21.41
N LEU A 42 6.60 5.87 -20.50
CA LEU A 42 6.53 4.44 -20.79
C LEU A 42 5.06 4.04 -20.97
N ILE A 43 4.76 3.35 -22.07
CA ILE A 43 3.41 3.04 -22.52
C ILE A 43 3.23 1.53 -22.57
N PHE A 44 2.20 1.02 -21.90
CA PHE A 44 1.79 -0.37 -21.90
C PHE A 44 0.44 -0.51 -22.62
N PRO A 45 0.41 -1.08 -23.84
CA PRO A 45 -0.83 -1.33 -24.56
C PRO A 45 -1.43 -2.67 -24.20
N PHE A 46 -2.75 -2.70 -24.05
CA PHE A 46 -3.57 -3.90 -23.83
C PHE A 46 -4.77 -3.93 -24.76
N ILE A 47 -5.27 -5.12 -25.05
CA ILE A 47 -6.56 -5.33 -25.71
C ILE A 47 -7.40 -6.21 -24.80
N VAL A 48 -8.53 -5.69 -24.33
CA VAL A 48 -9.49 -6.39 -23.48
C VAL A 48 -10.72 -6.68 -24.34
N ASP A 49 -10.88 -7.92 -24.78
CA ASP A 49 -11.79 -8.30 -25.87
C ASP A 49 -11.60 -7.40 -27.12
N ASN A 50 -12.46 -6.41 -27.33
CA ASN A 50 -12.37 -5.46 -28.44
C ASN A 50 -11.99 -4.03 -27.99
N TRP A 51 -11.74 -3.82 -26.70
CA TRP A 51 -11.37 -2.51 -26.17
C TRP A 51 -9.85 -2.36 -26.10
N GLN A 52 -9.33 -1.28 -26.70
CA GLN A 52 -7.92 -0.93 -26.62
C GLN A 52 -7.68 -0.07 -25.38
N HIS A 53 -6.84 -0.55 -24.49
CA HIS A 53 -6.47 0.09 -23.24
C HIS A 53 -4.99 0.42 -23.21
N PHE A 54 -4.64 1.58 -22.64
CA PHE A 54 -3.27 2.00 -22.45
C PHE A 54 -3.04 2.38 -20.99
N TYR A 55 -1.93 1.88 -20.45
CA TYR A 55 -1.42 2.31 -19.16
C TYR A 55 -0.13 3.08 -19.36
N TYR A 56 -0.03 4.24 -18.70
CA TYR A 56 1.05 5.19 -18.86
C TYR A 56 1.83 5.34 -17.56
N ILE A 57 3.16 5.49 -17.68
CA ILE A 57 4.03 5.90 -16.58
C ILE A 57 4.85 7.08 -17.06
N ASP A 58 4.70 8.20 -16.39
CA ASP A 58 5.42 9.43 -16.68
C ASP A 58 6.59 9.58 -15.70
N PHE A 59 7.78 9.60 -16.24
CA PHE A 59 9.02 9.82 -15.50
C PHE A 59 9.49 11.28 -15.63
N PRO A 60 10.34 11.78 -14.74
CA PRO A 60 10.99 13.06 -14.91
C PRO A 60 11.81 13.13 -16.22
N PRO A 61 12.01 14.33 -16.81
CA PRO A 61 12.70 14.47 -18.10
C PRO A 61 14.11 13.90 -18.17
N ILE A 62 14.78 13.68 -17.05
CA ILE A 62 16.08 13.02 -16.98
C ILE A 62 16.05 11.60 -17.58
N PHE A 63 14.87 11.01 -17.71
CA PHE A 63 14.62 9.68 -18.29
C PHE A 63 14.39 9.74 -19.83
N GLU A 64 14.48 10.91 -20.48
CA GLU A 64 14.15 11.06 -21.92
C GLU A 64 15.02 10.20 -22.85
N ASN A 65 16.22 9.82 -22.42
CA ASN A 65 17.17 9.06 -23.23
C ASN A 65 17.33 7.60 -22.78
N ILE A 66 16.37 7.05 -22.07
CA ILE A 66 16.35 5.62 -21.78
C ILE A 66 15.90 4.88 -23.04
N GLU A 67 16.87 4.33 -23.76
CA GLU A 67 16.62 3.58 -25.00
C GLU A 67 16.01 2.21 -24.72
N GLU A 68 16.42 1.55 -23.61
CA GLU A 68 15.96 0.22 -23.26
C GLU A 68 15.77 0.05 -21.74
N THR A 69 14.62 -0.49 -21.36
CA THR A 69 14.38 -1.02 -20.01
C THR A 69 14.34 -2.55 -20.11
N HIS A 70 15.01 -3.22 -19.18
CA HIS A 70 15.08 -4.69 -19.21
C HIS A 70 13.68 -5.33 -19.19
N PRO A 71 13.39 -6.30 -20.09
CA PRO A 71 12.07 -6.92 -20.21
C PRO A 71 11.53 -7.50 -18.88
N SER A 72 12.40 -8.00 -18.01
CA SER A 72 12.01 -8.51 -16.67
C SER A 72 11.49 -7.44 -15.72
N ILE A 73 11.78 -6.16 -15.95
CA ILE A 73 11.18 -5.06 -15.20
C ILE A 73 9.85 -4.67 -15.84
N LEU A 74 9.83 -4.58 -17.18
CA LEU A 74 8.64 -4.22 -17.94
C LEU A 74 7.48 -5.20 -17.72
N ILE A 75 7.77 -6.51 -17.66
CA ILE A 75 6.74 -7.51 -17.42
C ILE A 75 6.06 -7.32 -16.06
N GLY A 76 6.81 -6.98 -15.01
CA GLY A 76 6.21 -6.76 -13.69
C GLY A 76 5.24 -5.59 -13.64
N ILE A 77 5.53 -4.50 -14.36
CA ILE A 77 4.61 -3.36 -14.50
C ILE A 77 3.38 -3.76 -15.31
N ALA A 78 3.58 -4.51 -16.42
CA ALA A 78 2.47 -5.01 -17.21
C ALA A 78 1.57 -5.94 -16.39
N MET A 79 2.16 -6.81 -15.55
CA MET A 79 1.41 -7.72 -14.67
C MET A 79 0.62 -6.97 -13.60
N ALA A 80 1.15 -5.88 -13.04
CA ALA A 80 0.38 -5.05 -12.12
C ALA A 80 -0.89 -4.49 -12.79
N GLU A 81 -0.80 -4.01 -14.03
CA GLU A 81 -1.98 -3.55 -14.76
C GLU A 81 -2.92 -4.70 -15.14
N ILE A 82 -2.38 -5.85 -15.53
CA ILE A 82 -3.16 -7.07 -15.79
C ILE A 82 -3.96 -7.46 -14.54
N TYR A 83 -3.36 -7.47 -13.36
CA TYR A 83 -4.07 -7.81 -12.11
C TYR A 83 -5.22 -6.84 -11.83
N ARG A 84 -5.00 -5.53 -12.08
CA ARG A 84 -6.07 -4.54 -11.97
C ARG A 84 -7.20 -4.77 -12.97
N LEU A 85 -6.89 -5.10 -14.22
CA LEU A 85 -7.88 -5.45 -15.23
C LEU A 85 -8.62 -6.72 -14.83
N CYS A 86 -7.92 -7.75 -14.36
CA CYS A 86 -8.53 -8.99 -13.87
C CYS A 86 -9.45 -8.77 -12.67
N GLU A 87 -9.12 -7.83 -11.78
CA GLU A 87 -10.00 -7.46 -10.68
C GLU A 87 -11.28 -6.78 -11.17
N ILE A 88 -11.21 -6.01 -12.25
CA ILE A 88 -12.36 -5.29 -12.81
C ILE A 88 -13.23 -6.18 -13.67
N CYS A 89 -12.67 -6.92 -14.63
CA CYS A 89 -13.44 -7.67 -15.64
C CYS A 89 -13.09 -9.16 -15.74
N THR A 90 -12.45 -9.74 -14.79
CA THR A 90 -12.08 -11.16 -14.61
C THR A 90 -12.14 -12.01 -15.87
N PRO A 91 -11.08 -12.06 -16.69
CA PRO A 91 -11.04 -12.84 -17.92
C PRO A 91 -10.87 -14.33 -17.62
N GLU A 92 -11.21 -15.20 -18.57
CA GLU A 92 -10.83 -16.61 -18.51
C GLU A 92 -9.31 -16.77 -18.73
N THR A 93 -8.75 -15.99 -19.65
CA THR A 93 -7.35 -16.08 -20.04
C THR A 93 -6.72 -14.72 -20.28
N VAL A 94 -5.47 -14.59 -19.84
CA VAL A 94 -4.59 -13.46 -20.16
C VAL A 94 -3.46 -13.95 -21.04
N LYS A 95 -3.20 -13.29 -22.18
CA LYS A 95 -2.13 -13.66 -23.12
C LYS A 95 -1.05 -12.60 -23.17
N VAL A 96 0.15 -12.95 -22.73
CA VAL A 96 1.34 -12.11 -22.80
C VAL A 96 2.20 -12.58 -23.95
N THR A 97 2.11 -11.92 -25.11
CA THR A 97 2.69 -12.41 -26.37
C THR A 97 4.07 -11.84 -26.69
N TRP A 98 4.45 -10.77 -26.00
CA TRP A 98 5.72 -10.05 -26.25
C TRP A 98 6.87 -10.46 -25.32
N TYR A 99 6.54 -11.15 -24.23
CA TYR A 99 7.47 -11.61 -23.22
C TYR A 99 7.57 -13.13 -23.21
N SER A 100 8.80 -13.63 -23.27
CA SER A 100 9.08 -15.06 -23.15
C SER A 100 9.75 -15.34 -21.82
N CYS A 101 9.36 -16.43 -21.16
CA CYS A 101 9.90 -16.80 -19.86
C CYS A 101 10.06 -18.33 -19.72
N LEU A 102 10.76 -18.74 -18.67
CA LEU A 102 10.85 -20.14 -18.26
C LEU A 102 9.54 -20.58 -17.58
N GLN A 103 9.30 -21.88 -17.52
CA GLN A 103 8.09 -22.45 -16.89
C GLN A 103 7.92 -21.97 -15.43
N TRP A 104 9.00 -21.99 -14.62
CA TRP A 104 8.93 -21.56 -13.22
C TRP A 104 8.46 -20.11 -13.06
N GLU A 105 8.83 -19.23 -13.98
CA GLU A 105 8.42 -17.83 -13.96
C GLU A 105 6.95 -17.69 -14.36
N SER A 106 6.51 -18.44 -15.38
CA SER A 106 5.08 -18.53 -15.73
C SER A 106 4.25 -19.01 -14.56
N ASP A 107 4.72 -20.04 -13.84
CA ASP A 107 4.04 -20.58 -12.65
C ASP A 107 4.01 -19.54 -11.53
N TRP A 108 5.11 -18.80 -11.33
CA TRP A 108 5.20 -17.74 -10.34
C TRP A 108 4.16 -16.65 -10.59
N TRP A 109 3.99 -16.17 -11.83
CA TRP A 109 3.00 -15.16 -12.18
C TRP A 109 1.56 -15.66 -12.01
N ASN A 110 1.30 -16.92 -12.36
CA ASN A 110 -0.01 -17.55 -12.17
C ASN A 110 -0.37 -17.76 -10.69
N GLU A 111 0.61 -17.90 -9.81
CA GLU A 111 0.38 -17.89 -8.36
C GLU A 111 0.27 -16.46 -7.81
N ASP A 112 1.02 -15.51 -8.36
CA ASP A 112 1.09 -14.12 -7.86
C ASP A 112 -0.26 -13.41 -7.99
N ILE A 113 -1.02 -13.66 -9.04
CA ILE A 113 -2.35 -13.09 -9.24
C ILE A 113 -3.30 -13.37 -8.06
N TYR A 114 -3.15 -14.50 -7.36
CA TYR A 114 -3.93 -14.84 -6.19
C TYR A 114 -3.79 -13.80 -5.06
N TRP A 115 -2.59 -13.26 -4.84
CA TRP A 115 -2.32 -12.28 -3.79
C TRP A 115 -3.14 -11.00 -3.96
N TYR A 116 -3.59 -10.70 -5.17
CA TYR A 116 -4.38 -9.51 -5.47
C TYR A 116 -5.88 -9.81 -5.63
N LEU A 117 -6.25 -10.95 -6.20
CA LEU A 117 -7.65 -11.26 -6.47
C LEU A 117 -8.40 -11.96 -5.32
N GLN A 118 -7.70 -12.45 -4.29
CA GLN A 118 -8.33 -13.19 -3.18
C GLN A 118 -9.48 -12.43 -2.50
N GLN A 119 -9.34 -11.11 -2.33
CA GLN A 119 -10.41 -10.29 -1.76
C GLN A 119 -11.64 -10.24 -2.65
N LYS A 120 -11.47 -10.05 -3.95
CA LYS A 120 -12.58 -10.05 -4.92
C LYS A 120 -13.30 -11.39 -4.90
N PHE A 121 -12.57 -12.50 -4.99
CA PHE A 121 -13.13 -13.84 -4.97
C PHE A 121 -13.93 -14.11 -3.70
N TYR A 122 -13.43 -13.67 -2.56
CA TYR A 122 -14.19 -13.74 -1.30
C TYR A 122 -15.45 -12.88 -1.32
N LEU A 123 -15.39 -11.63 -1.75
CA LEU A 123 -16.53 -10.71 -1.74
C LEU A 123 -17.63 -11.17 -2.72
N GLU A 124 -17.26 -11.68 -3.88
CA GLU A 124 -18.18 -12.15 -4.92
C GLU A 124 -18.57 -13.62 -4.76
N LYS A 125 -18.03 -14.31 -3.74
CA LYS A 125 -18.29 -15.73 -3.45
C LYS A 125 -17.97 -16.65 -4.62
N TRP A 126 -16.89 -16.36 -5.34
CA TRP A 126 -16.43 -17.16 -6.47
C TRP A 126 -15.52 -18.31 -6.01
N ASP A 127 -15.60 -19.42 -6.75
CA ASP A 127 -14.70 -20.54 -6.56
C ASP A 127 -13.30 -20.21 -7.10
N TRP A 128 -12.26 -20.75 -6.46
CA TRP A 128 -10.86 -20.49 -6.82
C TRP A 128 -10.47 -21.02 -8.20
N ASP A 129 -11.25 -21.94 -8.80
CA ASP A 129 -11.07 -22.46 -10.16
C ASP A 129 -11.38 -21.44 -11.25
N LYS A 130 -12.06 -20.34 -10.90
CA LYS A 130 -12.30 -19.21 -11.80
C LYS A 130 -11.12 -18.22 -11.87
N MET A 131 -10.00 -18.53 -11.20
CA MET A 131 -8.82 -17.66 -11.25
C MET A 131 -8.31 -17.56 -12.70
N PRO A 132 -8.11 -16.34 -13.23
CA PRO A 132 -7.61 -16.14 -14.58
C PRO A 132 -6.29 -16.89 -14.83
N ARG A 133 -6.17 -17.53 -15.99
CA ARG A 133 -4.94 -18.16 -16.41
C ARG A 133 -4.10 -17.21 -17.25
N ILE A 134 -2.83 -17.08 -16.90
CA ILE A 134 -1.87 -16.24 -17.62
C ILE A 134 -1.00 -17.14 -18.51
N GLU A 135 -1.01 -16.88 -19.80
CA GLU A 135 -0.28 -17.62 -20.82
C GLU A 135 0.90 -16.78 -21.34
N PHE A 136 2.10 -17.33 -21.28
CA PHE A 136 3.33 -16.75 -21.79
C PHE A 136 3.89 -17.59 -22.95
N CYS A 137 4.71 -16.96 -23.78
CA CYS A 137 5.59 -17.70 -24.69
C CYS A 137 6.70 -18.35 -23.87
N LEU A 138 6.75 -19.68 -23.82
CA LEU A 138 7.81 -20.38 -23.10
C LEU A 138 9.07 -20.45 -23.94
N ASN A 139 10.20 -20.06 -23.33
CA ASN A 139 11.53 -20.11 -23.95
C ASN A 139 12.54 -20.59 -22.92
N SER A 140 13.58 -21.30 -23.40
CA SER A 140 14.68 -21.82 -22.57
C SER A 140 15.87 -20.83 -22.43
N ILE A 141 15.79 -19.65 -23.04
CA ILE A 141 16.90 -18.67 -23.00
C ILE A 141 16.70 -17.78 -21.78
N GLU A 142 17.63 -17.85 -20.84
CA GLU A 142 17.77 -16.88 -19.76
C GLU A 142 18.55 -15.67 -20.29
N ASN A 143 17.96 -14.49 -20.22
CA ASN A 143 18.67 -13.24 -20.41
C ASN A 143 19.30 -12.86 -19.06
N SER A 144 20.58 -13.14 -18.89
CA SER A 144 21.33 -12.65 -17.74
C SER A 144 21.61 -11.16 -17.92
N TRP A 145 21.09 -10.36 -17.00
CA TRP A 145 21.31 -8.92 -16.97
C TRP A 145 21.66 -8.50 -15.54
N PHE A 146 22.77 -7.81 -15.39
CA PHE A 146 23.30 -7.43 -14.09
C PHE A 146 23.64 -5.94 -14.07
N PRO A 147 22.69 -5.06 -13.72
CA PRO A 147 23.03 -3.66 -13.49
C PRO A 147 23.97 -3.54 -12.29
N SER A 148 24.88 -2.59 -12.36
CA SER A 148 25.72 -2.26 -11.20
C SER A 148 24.87 -1.56 -10.14
N VAL A 149 24.84 -2.11 -8.93
CA VAL A 149 24.11 -1.52 -7.79
C VAL A 149 25.03 -1.34 -6.59
N LYS A 150 24.68 -0.39 -5.72
CA LYS A 150 25.36 -0.09 -4.46
C LYS A 150 24.41 -0.36 -3.30
N ASP A 151 24.94 -0.51 -2.10
CA ASP A 151 24.15 -0.67 -0.89
C ASP A 151 23.48 0.65 -0.47
N THR A 152 22.66 1.21 -1.35
CA THR A 152 21.84 2.40 -1.17
C THR A 152 20.37 2.08 -1.34
N TYR A 153 19.51 2.98 -0.89
CA TYR A 153 18.09 2.74 -0.68
C TYR A 153 17.23 3.67 -1.52
N LEU A 154 16.19 3.11 -2.14
CA LEU A 154 15.08 3.87 -2.70
C LEU A 154 13.86 3.61 -1.82
N LEU A 155 13.41 4.61 -1.06
CA LEU A 155 12.33 4.49 -0.08
C LEU A 155 11.01 5.00 -0.65
N ALA A 156 10.00 4.13 -0.72
CA ALA A 156 8.65 4.53 -1.10
C ALA A 156 7.96 5.28 0.04
N VAL A 157 7.49 6.50 -0.25
CA VAL A 157 6.78 7.36 0.68
C VAL A 157 5.38 7.68 0.16
N SER A 158 4.37 7.46 1.00
CA SER A 158 2.96 7.68 0.67
C SER A 158 2.30 8.78 1.51
N GLY A 159 3.05 9.45 2.38
CA GLY A 159 2.55 10.48 3.29
C GLY A 159 1.81 9.94 4.51
N GLY A 160 1.75 8.62 4.67
CA GLY A 160 1.20 7.95 5.85
C GLY A 160 2.20 7.83 7.01
N LYS A 161 1.72 7.33 8.14
CA LYS A 161 2.48 7.23 9.39
C LYS A 161 3.72 6.34 9.26
N GLU A 162 3.60 5.16 8.65
CA GLU A 162 4.69 4.19 8.52
C GLU A 162 5.80 4.69 7.58
N SER A 163 5.43 5.22 6.41
CA SER A 163 6.42 5.71 5.44
C SER A 163 7.13 6.97 5.92
N THR A 164 6.46 7.80 6.71
CA THR A 164 7.08 8.97 7.35
C THR A 164 8.03 8.55 8.48
N PHE A 165 7.63 7.56 9.29
CA PHE A 165 8.53 6.98 10.29
C PHE A 165 9.78 6.37 9.65
N ALA A 166 9.61 5.57 8.59
CA ALA A 166 10.72 4.97 7.87
C ALA A 166 11.69 6.03 7.34
N PHE A 167 11.16 7.11 6.77
CA PHE A 167 11.95 8.24 6.28
C PHE A 167 12.76 8.91 7.41
N GLU A 168 12.11 9.28 8.53
CA GLU A 168 12.77 9.89 9.67
C GLU A 168 13.85 8.97 10.26
N TRP A 169 13.54 7.69 10.41
CA TRP A 169 14.47 6.72 10.98
C TRP A 169 15.75 6.57 10.13
N MET A 170 15.58 6.40 8.83
CA MET A 170 16.72 6.29 7.90
C MET A 170 17.51 7.60 7.82
N GLN A 171 16.85 8.76 7.87
CA GLN A 171 17.50 10.07 7.89
C GLN A 171 18.36 10.27 9.15
N GLN A 172 17.83 9.97 10.33
CA GLN A 172 18.59 10.10 11.60
C GLN A 172 19.82 9.19 11.63
N CYS A 173 19.79 8.08 10.90
CA CYS A 173 20.90 7.15 10.77
C CYS A 173 21.89 7.52 9.65
N ASN A 174 21.63 8.61 8.92
CA ASN A 174 22.39 9.01 7.73
C ASN A 174 22.58 7.86 6.73
N LEU A 175 21.56 7.04 6.52
CA LEU A 175 21.59 6.00 5.49
C LEU A 175 21.51 6.64 4.09
N PRO A 176 22.28 6.12 3.10
CA PRO A 176 22.30 6.66 1.75
C PRO A 176 20.98 6.31 1.04
N MET A 177 20.00 7.21 1.08
CA MET A 177 18.68 6.97 0.50
C MET A 177 18.17 8.14 -0.35
N GLU A 178 17.31 7.81 -1.30
CA GLU A 178 16.41 8.73 -2.00
C GLU A 178 14.96 8.31 -1.75
N ALA A 179 14.05 9.26 -1.82
CA ALA A 179 12.62 9.00 -1.65
C ALA A 179 11.94 8.82 -3.01
N PHE A 180 10.90 8.02 -3.03
CA PHE A 180 10.06 7.74 -4.20
C PHE A 180 8.59 7.85 -3.83
N THR A 181 7.79 8.41 -4.72
CA THR A 181 6.33 8.39 -4.58
C THR A 181 5.66 8.14 -5.93
N LEU A 182 4.59 7.35 -5.89
CA LEU A 182 3.80 6.98 -7.06
C LEU A 182 2.43 7.62 -6.99
N HIS A 183 2.09 8.40 -8.03
CA HIS A 183 0.81 9.08 -8.14
C HIS A 183 -0.13 8.38 -9.12
N ASN A 184 -1.42 8.52 -8.90
CA ASN A 184 -2.50 8.11 -9.80
C ASN A 184 -2.51 6.62 -10.18
N ALA A 185 -1.79 5.75 -9.45
CA ALA A 185 -1.74 4.32 -9.74
C ALA A 185 -3.13 3.65 -9.85
N GLY A 186 -4.12 4.22 -9.19
CA GLY A 186 -5.52 3.76 -9.23
C GLY A 186 -6.39 4.35 -10.33
N GLY A 187 -5.86 5.21 -11.21
CA GLY A 187 -6.57 5.67 -12.40
C GLY A 187 -7.55 6.82 -12.23
N ILE A 188 -7.48 7.58 -11.15
CA ILE A 188 -8.26 8.82 -11.01
C ILE A 188 -7.42 10.00 -11.51
N LEU A 189 -7.75 10.44 -12.71
CA LEU A 189 -7.08 11.57 -13.36
C LEU A 189 -7.25 12.88 -12.55
N GLY A 190 -6.15 13.60 -12.38
CA GLY A 190 -6.17 15.03 -12.02
C GLY A 190 -6.10 15.38 -10.54
N ASN A 191 -5.90 14.42 -9.64
CA ASN A 191 -5.71 14.73 -8.24
C ASN A 191 -4.22 14.83 -7.89
N ASN A 192 -3.71 16.05 -7.87
CA ASN A 192 -2.35 16.32 -7.40
C ASN A 192 -2.29 16.21 -5.86
N TRP A 193 -2.50 14.99 -5.36
CA TRP A 193 -2.62 14.71 -3.93
C TRP A 193 -1.34 15.01 -3.14
N LEU A 194 -0.17 14.98 -3.79
CA LEU A 194 1.08 15.40 -3.15
C LEU A 194 1.03 16.84 -2.65
N GLN A 195 0.41 17.74 -3.41
CA GLN A 195 0.29 19.14 -3.01
C GLN A 195 -0.60 19.33 -1.77
N LYS A 196 -1.42 18.30 -1.44
CA LYS A 196 -2.33 18.35 -0.29
C LYS A 196 -1.70 17.90 1.01
N PHE A 197 -0.53 17.24 0.96
CA PHE A 197 0.07 16.63 2.13
C PHE A 197 1.39 17.29 2.48
N PRO A 198 1.41 18.12 3.54
CA PRO A 198 2.59 18.91 3.93
C PRO A 198 3.85 18.08 4.21
N VAL A 199 3.70 16.76 4.47
CA VAL A 199 4.83 15.87 4.70
C VAL A 199 5.72 15.72 3.46
N PHE A 200 5.17 15.84 2.25
CA PHE A 200 6.00 15.79 1.04
C PHE A 200 6.90 17.02 0.87
N ASP A 201 6.41 18.20 1.24
CA ASP A 201 7.26 19.40 1.26
C ASP A 201 8.42 19.23 2.24
N TYR A 202 8.14 18.65 3.41
CA TYR A 202 9.18 18.32 4.37
C TYR A 202 10.20 17.31 3.79
N ILE A 203 9.74 16.20 3.20
CA ILE A 203 10.62 15.20 2.59
C ILE A 203 11.53 15.82 1.52
N LYS A 204 10.99 16.67 0.65
CA LYS A 204 11.73 17.39 -0.40
C LYS A 204 12.82 18.30 0.13
N THR A 205 12.69 18.81 1.36
CA THR A 205 13.76 19.61 1.98
C THR A 205 14.91 18.77 2.52
N GLN A 206 14.72 17.47 2.73
CA GLN A 206 15.67 16.57 3.38
C GLN A 206 16.34 15.57 2.41
N SER A 207 15.65 15.21 1.31
CA SER A 207 16.13 14.20 0.36
C SER A 207 15.57 14.49 -1.04
N HIS A 208 16.22 13.92 -2.05
CA HIS A 208 15.63 13.89 -3.39
C HIS A 208 14.37 13.02 -3.37
N LEU A 209 13.27 13.54 -3.95
CA LEU A 209 12.00 12.84 -4.08
C LEU A 209 11.70 12.58 -5.56
N TRP A 210 11.72 11.31 -5.96
CA TRP A 210 11.27 10.86 -7.26
C TRP A 210 9.74 10.83 -7.30
N GLU A 211 9.15 11.72 -8.06
CA GLU A 211 7.71 11.83 -8.27
C GLU A 211 7.36 11.19 -9.60
N ILE A 212 6.73 10.02 -9.57
CA ILE A 212 6.33 9.27 -10.75
C ILE A 212 4.82 9.26 -10.84
N GLU A 213 4.30 9.53 -12.02
CA GLU A 213 2.88 9.44 -12.30
C GLU A 213 2.58 8.19 -13.12
N ALA A 214 1.62 7.38 -12.65
CA ALA A 214 1.18 6.18 -13.35
C ALA A 214 -0.35 6.16 -13.43
N HIS A 215 -0.89 6.06 -14.64
CA HIS A 215 -2.33 6.17 -14.85
C HIS A 215 -2.79 5.45 -16.14
N PRO A 216 -4.01 4.92 -16.19
CA PRO A 216 -4.61 4.47 -17.43
C PRO A 216 -5.01 5.66 -18.32
N GLN A 217 -5.18 5.41 -19.61
CA GLN A 217 -5.78 6.39 -20.52
C GLN A 217 -7.23 6.70 -20.14
N GLU A 218 -7.97 5.66 -19.79
CA GLU A 218 -9.33 5.69 -19.27
C GLU A 218 -9.42 4.72 -18.09
N ASP A 219 -10.13 5.07 -17.02
CA ASP A 219 -10.29 4.16 -15.89
C ASP A 219 -11.09 2.92 -16.33
N PRO A 220 -10.48 1.70 -16.30
CA PRO A 220 -11.17 0.49 -16.69
C PRO A 220 -12.47 0.23 -15.92
N ALA A 221 -12.52 0.62 -14.65
CA ALA A 221 -13.74 0.47 -13.85
C ALA A 221 -14.90 1.31 -14.40
N THR A 222 -14.61 2.51 -14.91
CA THR A 222 -15.60 3.35 -15.58
C THR A 222 -16.03 2.72 -16.89
N HIS A 223 -15.08 2.22 -17.70
CA HIS A 223 -15.36 1.58 -18.99
C HIS A 223 -16.29 0.37 -18.84
N PHE A 224 -15.97 -0.52 -17.90
CA PHE A 224 -16.75 -1.74 -17.66
C PHE A 224 -17.96 -1.56 -16.73
N GLY A 225 -18.16 -0.36 -16.18
CA GLY A 225 -19.21 -0.09 -15.20
C GLY A 225 -19.01 -0.82 -13.87
N TYR A 226 -17.77 -1.20 -13.54
CA TYR A 226 -17.44 -1.89 -12.30
C TYR A 226 -17.60 -0.94 -11.10
N LYS A 227 -18.35 -1.37 -10.10
CA LYS A 227 -18.64 -0.59 -8.88
C LYS A 227 -18.11 -1.25 -7.61
N GLY A 228 -17.40 -2.37 -7.77
CA GLY A 228 -16.88 -3.13 -6.65
C GLY A 228 -15.71 -2.45 -5.92
N VAL A 229 -15.34 -3.05 -4.81
CA VAL A 229 -14.14 -2.65 -4.05
C VAL A 229 -12.91 -3.16 -4.76
N ARG A 230 -11.93 -2.31 -4.99
CA ARG A 230 -10.65 -2.65 -5.61
C ARG A 230 -9.56 -2.84 -4.58
N ASN A 231 -8.67 -3.79 -4.86
CA ASN A 231 -7.40 -3.98 -4.19
C ASN A 231 -6.27 -3.75 -5.20
N ASP A 232 -6.11 -2.51 -5.64
CA ASP A 232 -5.15 -2.16 -6.69
C ASP A 232 -3.75 -2.73 -6.39
N PRO A 233 -3.04 -3.33 -7.37
CA PRO A 233 -1.74 -3.97 -7.21
C PRO A 233 -0.60 -2.95 -7.07
N THR A 234 -0.79 -1.99 -6.16
CA THR A 234 0.09 -0.83 -5.96
C THR A 234 1.50 -1.26 -5.56
N ILE A 235 1.63 -2.34 -4.78
CA ILE A 235 2.95 -2.80 -4.29
C ILE A 235 3.80 -3.34 -5.45
N THR A 236 3.27 -4.27 -6.25
CA THR A 236 3.98 -4.79 -7.43
C THR A 236 4.31 -3.67 -8.39
N ASN A 237 3.34 -2.81 -8.70
CA ASN A 237 3.55 -1.67 -9.59
C ASN A 237 4.68 -0.74 -9.10
N ALA A 238 4.63 -0.35 -7.81
CA ALA A 238 5.65 0.49 -7.21
C ALA A 238 7.04 -0.16 -7.27
N LEU A 239 7.17 -1.44 -6.90
CA LEU A 239 8.45 -2.15 -6.87
C LEU A 239 9.11 -2.19 -8.24
N PHE A 240 8.37 -2.53 -9.31
CA PHE A 240 8.95 -2.59 -10.65
C PHE A 240 9.23 -1.20 -11.24
N ILE A 241 8.44 -0.18 -10.93
CA ILE A 241 8.76 1.21 -11.30
C ILE A 241 10.01 1.68 -10.54
N MET A 242 10.12 1.39 -9.24
CA MET A 242 11.31 1.69 -8.44
C MET A 242 12.57 1.03 -9.02
N MET A 243 12.47 -0.16 -9.62
CA MET A 243 13.61 -0.80 -10.28
C MET A 243 14.13 0.00 -11.46
N ILE A 244 13.28 0.68 -12.24
CA ILE A 244 13.73 1.57 -13.33
C ILE A 244 14.60 2.69 -12.77
N ILE A 245 14.16 3.32 -11.68
CA ILE A 245 14.94 4.37 -11.01
C ILE A 245 16.22 3.77 -10.40
N ALA A 246 16.10 2.62 -9.74
CA ALA A 246 17.21 1.94 -9.09
C ALA A 246 18.33 1.55 -10.07
N VAL A 247 17.97 1.15 -11.29
CA VAL A 247 18.95 0.92 -12.38
C VAL A 247 19.74 2.20 -12.69
N GLN A 248 19.06 3.31 -12.83
CA GLN A 248 19.68 4.59 -13.21
C GLN A 248 20.53 5.19 -12.08
N GLN A 249 20.08 5.06 -10.83
CA GLN A 249 20.73 5.65 -9.66
C GLN A 249 21.70 4.68 -8.95
N GLY A 250 21.62 3.40 -9.29
CA GLY A 250 22.47 2.36 -8.69
C GLY A 250 22.01 1.90 -7.31
N HIS A 251 20.71 1.99 -6.98
CA HIS A 251 20.16 1.49 -5.70
C HIS A 251 19.98 -0.03 -5.73
N ARG A 252 20.35 -0.70 -4.62
CA ARG A 252 20.05 -2.11 -4.42
C ARG A 252 18.73 -2.35 -3.72
N PHE A 253 18.44 -1.55 -2.68
CA PHE A 253 17.33 -1.81 -1.78
C PHE A 253 16.11 -0.98 -2.17
N LEU A 254 15.02 -1.69 -2.50
CA LEU A 254 13.69 -1.13 -2.75
C LEU A 254 12.92 -1.22 -1.43
N VAL A 255 12.73 -0.07 -0.78
CA VAL A 255 12.24 -0.04 0.61
C VAL A 255 10.80 0.43 0.65
N LEU A 256 9.96 -0.36 1.31
CA LEU A 256 8.63 0.03 1.73
C LEU A 256 8.57 0.07 3.27
N ALA A 257 7.47 0.59 3.80
CA ALA A 257 7.25 0.70 5.23
C ALA A 257 6.01 -0.08 5.66
N ASN A 258 5.92 -1.34 5.23
CA ASN A 258 4.85 -2.22 5.68
C ASN A 258 5.14 -2.67 7.10
N ASP A 259 4.13 -2.62 7.96
CA ASP A 259 4.25 -3.00 9.34
C ASP A 259 3.87 -4.48 9.57
N LYS A 260 4.15 -4.96 10.77
CA LYS A 260 3.87 -6.33 11.20
C LYS A 260 2.40 -6.71 11.07
N SER A 261 1.50 -5.75 11.26
CA SER A 261 0.05 -5.93 11.18
C SER A 261 -0.44 -6.33 9.79
N SER A 262 0.39 -6.16 8.75
CA SER A 262 0.10 -6.59 7.38
C SER A 262 0.00 -8.11 7.25
N ASN A 263 0.50 -8.88 8.22
CA ASN A 263 0.43 -10.34 8.22
C ASN A 263 -0.93 -10.88 8.70
N GLU A 264 -1.76 -10.07 9.38
CA GLU A 264 -3.06 -10.52 9.88
C GLU A 264 -4.10 -10.61 8.76
N SER A 265 -4.61 -11.81 8.51
CA SER A 265 -5.68 -12.06 7.55
C SER A 265 -7.01 -11.42 7.99
N ASN A 266 -7.82 -10.99 7.01
CA ASN A 266 -9.15 -10.45 7.28
C ASN A 266 -10.15 -11.56 7.62
N THR A 267 -10.06 -12.70 6.91
CA THR A 267 -10.97 -13.85 7.02
C THR A 267 -10.37 -15.10 6.38
N THR A 268 -11.14 -16.20 6.43
CA THR A 268 -10.84 -17.44 5.68
C THR A 268 -12.00 -17.74 4.74
N TYR A 269 -11.70 -18.12 3.50
CA TYR A 269 -12.68 -18.48 2.50
C TYR A 269 -12.27 -19.74 1.75
N GLN A 270 -13.14 -20.76 1.73
CA GLN A 270 -12.90 -22.05 1.08
C GLN A 270 -11.52 -22.66 1.44
N GLY A 271 -11.18 -22.62 2.73
CA GLY A 271 -9.92 -23.18 3.27
C GLY A 271 -8.67 -22.35 3.01
N ARG A 272 -8.77 -21.16 2.44
CA ARG A 272 -7.64 -20.23 2.21
C ARG A 272 -7.83 -18.95 3.00
N GLU A 273 -6.72 -18.40 3.48
CA GLU A 273 -6.72 -17.07 4.10
C GLU A 273 -6.97 -15.98 3.04
N VAL A 274 -7.72 -14.97 3.42
CA VAL A 274 -7.98 -13.76 2.63
C VAL A 274 -7.45 -12.56 3.39
N ASN A 275 -6.43 -11.93 2.84
CA ASN A 275 -5.76 -10.78 3.43
C ASN A 275 -5.70 -9.61 2.45
N HIS A 276 -6.36 -8.50 2.77
CA HIS A 276 -6.32 -7.27 1.99
C HIS A 276 -4.88 -6.71 1.82
N GLN A 277 -4.02 -6.99 2.79
CA GLN A 277 -2.64 -6.51 2.83
C GLN A 277 -1.62 -7.59 2.43
N SER A 278 -2.06 -8.67 1.81
CA SER A 278 -1.23 -9.84 1.49
C SER A 278 0.11 -9.51 0.84
N ALA A 279 0.12 -8.61 -0.17
CA ALA A 279 1.34 -8.17 -0.86
C ALA A 279 2.28 -7.28 0.01
N LYS A 280 1.92 -7.02 1.27
CA LYS A 280 2.73 -6.28 2.25
C LYS A 280 3.32 -7.17 3.34
N GLY A 281 2.81 -8.39 3.47
CA GLY A 281 3.23 -9.34 4.52
C GLY A 281 4.59 -9.97 4.23
N THR A 282 5.20 -10.52 5.28
CA THR A 282 6.51 -11.18 5.25
C THR A 282 6.58 -12.29 4.19
N ALA A 283 5.54 -13.12 4.08
CA ALA A 283 5.49 -14.20 3.10
C ALA A 283 5.59 -13.69 1.65
N TYR A 284 4.97 -12.55 1.35
CA TYR A 284 5.10 -11.94 0.03
C TYR A 284 6.47 -11.32 -0.20
N ILE A 285 7.06 -10.67 0.81
CA ILE A 285 8.43 -10.11 0.74
C ILE A 285 9.44 -11.21 0.42
N GLU A 286 9.37 -12.34 1.11
CA GLU A 286 10.23 -13.50 0.87
C GLU A 286 10.01 -14.08 -0.53
N ARG A 287 8.76 -14.29 -0.91
CA ARG A 287 8.38 -14.79 -2.24
C ARG A 287 8.92 -13.89 -3.36
N PHE A 288 8.78 -12.57 -3.22
CA PHE A 288 9.24 -11.61 -4.21
C PHE A 288 10.77 -11.55 -4.28
N ASN A 289 11.47 -11.60 -3.15
CA ASN A 289 12.93 -11.65 -3.12
C ASN A 289 13.47 -12.93 -3.77
N ASN A 290 12.82 -14.07 -3.56
CA ASN A 290 13.18 -15.33 -4.22
C ASN A 290 12.99 -15.24 -5.74
N PHE A 291 11.93 -14.55 -6.21
CA PHE A 291 11.75 -14.26 -7.63
C PHE A 291 12.89 -13.41 -8.19
N LEU A 292 13.27 -12.33 -7.51
CA LEU A 292 14.37 -11.46 -7.94
C LEU A 292 15.69 -12.23 -8.03
N GLU A 293 15.98 -13.08 -7.04
CA GLU A 293 17.18 -13.92 -7.02
C GLU A 293 17.19 -14.93 -8.17
N GLN A 294 16.08 -15.64 -8.39
CA GLN A 294 15.97 -16.60 -9.50
C GLN A 294 16.08 -15.92 -10.88
N LYS A 295 15.61 -14.68 -11.01
CA LYS A 295 15.75 -13.85 -12.21
C LYS A 295 17.16 -13.27 -12.37
N GLY A 296 18.04 -13.39 -11.38
CA GLY A 296 19.34 -12.73 -11.37
C GLY A 296 19.26 -11.20 -11.28
N LEU A 297 18.17 -10.64 -10.78
CA LEU A 297 18.01 -9.20 -10.57
C LEU A 297 18.68 -8.80 -9.25
N PRO A 298 19.61 -7.82 -9.23
CA PRO A 298 20.43 -7.52 -8.05
C PRO A 298 19.71 -6.68 -6.99
N PHE A 299 18.41 -6.54 -7.13
CA PHE A 299 17.56 -5.76 -6.20
C PHE A 299 17.11 -6.59 -5.01
N ARG A 300 16.73 -5.90 -3.94
CA ARG A 300 16.13 -6.51 -2.78
C ARG A 300 14.96 -5.67 -2.26
N TYR A 301 13.81 -6.29 -2.16
CA TYR A 301 12.64 -5.71 -1.51
C TYR A 301 12.81 -5.82 0.00
N VAL A 302 12.68 -4.69 0.70
CA VAL A 302 12.80 -4.59 2.16
C VAL A 302 11.59 -3.85 2.70
N SER A 303 10.98 -4.38 3.76
CA SER A 303 10.11 -3.56 4.60
C SER A 303 10.85 -3.16 5.88
N ILE A 304 11.06 -1.85 6.05
CA ILE A 304 11.81 -1.36 7.23
C ILE A 304 11.00 -1.43 8.53
N CYS A 305 9.68 -1.54 8.44
CA CYS A 305 8.78 -1.64 9.58
C CYS A 305 8.26 -3.09 9.82
N GLU A 306 8.79 -4.09 9.13
CA GLU A 306 8.28 -5.48 9.12
C GLU A 306 8.11 -6.09 10.52
N GLU A 307 9.03 -5.78 11.42
CA GLU A 307 9.02 -6.28 12.81
C GLU A 307 8.29 -5.36 13.80
N SER A 308 7.68 -4.28 13.31
CA SER A 308 7.11 -3.23 14.15
C SER A 308 5.62 -3.08 13.92
N TYR A 309 4.86 -2.84 14.99
CA TYR A 309 3.47 -2.44 14.90
C TYR A 309 3.32 -0.95 14.55
N SER A 310 2.19 -0.57 13.94
CA SER A 310 1.87 0.83 13.64
C SER A 310 1.93 1.72 14.88
N ILE A 311 1.49 1.24 16.04
CA ILE A 311 1.53 2.01 17.29
C ILE A 311 2.97 2.32 17.72
N ALA A 312 3.91 1.42 17.49
CA ALA A 312 5.33 1.65 17.76
C ALA A 312 5.90 2.76 16.87
N THR A 313 5.58 2.72 15.57
CA THR A 313 6.06 3.73 14.62
C THR A 313 5.51 5.12 14.94
N VAL A 314 4.23 5.24 15.30
CA VAL A 314 3.60 6.51 15.70
C VAL A 314 4.16 6.99 17.04
N ASN A 315 4.38 6.08 18.00
CA ASN A 315 5.00 6.41 19.29
C ASN A 315 6.40 7.00 19.07
N GLN A 316 7.23 6.34 18.29
CA GLN A 316 8.59 6.79 18.03
C GLN A 316 8.63 8.13 17.28
N LEU A 317 7.75 8.34 16.29
CA LEU A 317 7.59 9.65 15.65
C LEU A 317 7.20 10.75 16.66
N SER A 318 6.31 10.42 17.60
CA SER A 318 5.89 11.39 18.63
C SER A 318 7.03 11.79 19.55
N LEU A 319 7.92 10.86 19.87
CA LEU A 319 9.12 11.11 20.66
C LEU A 319 10.16 11.95 19.91
N TRP A 320 10.42 11.62 18.65
CA TRP A 320 11.41 12.32 17.85
C TRP A 320 10.95 13.71 17.39
N LYS A 321 9.70 13.78 16.91
CA LYS A 321 9.18 14.99 16.29
C LYS A 321 7.65 15.02 16.30
N LYS A 322 7.05 15.22 17.49
CA LYS A 322 5.59 15.23 17.67
C LYS A 322 4.85 16.07 16.61
N THR A 323 5.43 17.21 16.21
CA THR A 323 4.80 18.12 15.22
C THR A 323 4.63 17.51 13.83
N ILE A 324 5.43 16.50 13.45
CA ILE A 324 5.32 15.85 12.15
C ILE A 324 3.99 15.10 12.00
N LEU A 325 3.39 14.65 13.12
CA LEU A 325 2.09 14.02 13.13
C LEU A 325 0.99 14.93 12.57
N ASN A 326 1.15 16.26 12.66
CA ASN A 326 0.23 17.22 12.04
C ASN A 326 0.30 17.24 10.51
N SER A 327 1.37 16.74 9.90
CA SER A 327 1.54 16.71 8.44
C SER A 327 1.18 15.37 7.80
N LEU A 328 0.94 14.34 8.62
CA LEU A 328 0.56 13.01 8.14
C LEU A 328 -0.86 12.98 7.58
N THR A 329 -1.09 12.05 6.66
CA THR A 329 -2.41 11.67 6.21
C THR A 329 -2.47 10.18 5.95
N SER A 330 -3.36 9.48 6.65
CA SER A 330 -3.61 8.05 6.47
C SER A 330 -5.11 7.83 6.24
N CYS A 331 -5.63 8.41 5.16
CA CYS A 331 -7.04 8.37 4.80
C CYS A 331 -7.19 8.02 3.32
N ASN A 332 -7.86 6.90 3.01
CA ASN A 332 -8.07 6.51 1.62
C ASN A 332 -8.92 7.54 0.86
N GLU A 333 -9.97 8.07 1.48
CA GLU A 333 -10.85 9.07 0.85
C GLU A 333 -10.13 10.38 0.50
N ALA A 334 -9.16 10.80 1.30
CA ALA A 334 -8.38 12.00 1.03
C ALA A 334 -7.54 11.88 -0.26
N GLN A 335 -7.12 10.66 -0.58
CA GLN A 335 -6.36 10.38 -1.80
C GLN A 335 -7.23 10.46 -3.06
N TRP A 336 -8.53 10.16 -2.93
CA TRP A 336 -9.45 10.02 -4.06
C TRP A 336 -10.35 11.24 -4.27
N ASN A 337 -10.39 12.19 -3.31
CA ASN A 337 -11.25 13.37 -3.39
C ASN A 337 -10.49 14.61 -3.86
N SER A 338 -11.14 15.39 -4.73
CA SER A 338 -10.62 16.66 -5.26
C SER A 338 -10.59 17.79 -4.22
N GLY A 339 -11.17 17.61 -3.03
CA GLY A 339 -11.22 18.63 -1.96
C GLY A 339 -9.97 18.63 -1.08
N ASP A 340 -9.80 19.70 -0.28
CA ASP A 340 -8.67 19.88 0.67
C ASP A 340 -8.80 19.06 1.97
N VAL A 341 -9.59 17.98 1.94
CA VAL A 341 -9.85 17.14 3.11
C VAL A 341 -8.70 16.17 3.31
N ARG A 342 -7.97 16.30 4.41
CA ARG A 342 -6.89 15.38 4.81
C ARG A 342 -7.40 14.13 5.54
N TRP A 343 -8.49 14.25 6.30
CA TRP A 343 -9.12 13.18 7.05
C TRP A 343 -10.62 13.19 6.79
N CYS A 344 -11.18 12.12 6.25
CA CYS A 344 -12.63 12.04 6.00
C CYS A 344 -13.45 11.82 7.29
N CYS A 345 -12.81 11.41 8.38
CA CYS A 345 -13.42 11.09 9.66
C CYS A 345 -14.57 10.06 9.57
N ASN A 346 -14.51 9.18 8.57
CA ASN A 346 -15.58 8.21 8.30
C ASN A 346 -15.08 6.83 7.82
N CYS A 347 -13.78 6.61 7.68
CA CYS A 347 -13.22 5.32 7.22
C CYS A 347 -12.44 4.63 8.34
N PRO A 348 -12.21 3.30 8.23
CA PRO A 348 -11.41 2.54 9.19
C PRO A 348 -10.00 3.07 9.40
N LYS A 349 -9.34 3.58 8.34
CA LYS A 349 -8.00 4.16 8.46
C LYS A 349 -7.97 5.44 9.30
N CYS A 350 -8.98 6.32 9.17
CA CYS A 350 -9.09 7.49 10.03
C CYS A 350 -9.29 7.10 11.49
N ALA A 351 -10.21 6.15 11.75
CA ALA A 351 -10.49 5.66 13.10
C ALA A 351 -9.21 5.04 13.71
N PHE A 352 -8.58 4.10 13.03
CA PHE A 352 -7.35 3.46 13.49
C PHE A 352 -6.24 4.47 13.77
N SER A 353 -5.95 5.36 12.82
CA SER A 353 -4.88 6.38 12.99
C SER A 353 -5.17 7.32 14.16
N TYR A 354 -6.43 7.71 14.35
CA TYR A 354 -6.86 8.54 15.48
C TYR A 354 -6.57 7.84 16.81
N ALA A 355 -6.93 6.56 16.93
CA ALA A 355 -6.68 5.78 18.14
C ALA A 355 -5.18 5.68 18.46
N LEU A 356 -4.34 5.43 17.45
CA LEU A 356 -2.90 5.36 17.66
C LEU A 356 -2.30 6.71 18.10
N ILE A 357 -2.68 7.80 17.43
CA ILE A 357 -2.18 9.14 17.77
C ILE A 357 -2.60 9.52 19.20
N GLU A 358 -3.87 9.31 19.58
CA GLU A 358 -4.34 9.61 20.94
C GLU A 358 -3.62 8.73 21.97
N ALA A 359 -3.46 7.42 21.71
CA ALA A 359 -2.80 6.50 22.63
C ALA A 359 -1.37 6.87 22.97
N VAL A 360 -0.63 7.48 22.03
CA VAL A 360 0.78 7.85 22.20
C VAL A 360 1.01 9.33 22.52
N THR A 361 -0.04 10.15 22.40
CA THR A 361 0.01 11.56 22.73
C THR A 361 -1.07 11.90 23.78
N ASP A 362 -2.12 12.59 23.38
CA ASP A 362 -3.28 12.95 24.18
C ASP A 362 -4.50 13.27 23.31
N TYR A 363 -5.68 13.34 23.94
CA TYR A 363 -6.95 13.67 23.29
C TYR A 363 -6.90 14.97 22.49
N SER A 364 -6.37 16.05 23.10
CA SER A 364 -6.36 17.38 22.49
C SER A 364 -5.52 17.39 21.22
N PHE A 365 -4.36 16.75 21.26
CA PHE A 365 -3.47 16.67 20.12
C PHE A 365 -4.05 15.78 18.99
N ALA A 366 -4.59 14.62 19.32
CA ALA A 366 -5.22 13.74 18.31
C ALA A 366 -6.40 14.44 17.61
N LYS A 367 -7.23 15.15 18.37
CA LYS A 367 -8.31 15.97 17.83
C LYS A 367 -7.80 17.10 16.94
N GLN A 368 -6.69 17.74 17.31
CA GLN A 368 -6.05 18.77 16.48
C GLN A 368 -5.58 18.18 15.14
N VAL A 369 -4.92 17.02 15.14
CA VAL A 369 -4.39 16.37 13.93
C VAL A 369 -5.49 15.97 12.97
N VAL A 370 -6.55 15.34 13.47
CA VAL A 370 -7.64 14.77 12.66
C VAL A 370 -8.77 15.79 12.42
N GLY A 371 -8.96 16.73 13.34
CA GLY A 371 -9.96 17.78 13.29
C GLY A 371 -11.22 17.46 14.09
N GLU A 372 -11.41 16.20 14.50
CA GLU A 372 -12.63 15.73 15.19
C GLU A 372 -12.31 14.69 16.27
N ASP A 373 -13.21 14.51 17.23
CA ASP A 373 -13.16 13.41 18.20
C ASP A 373 -13.87 12.18 17.65
N LEU A 374 -13.13 11.25 17.06
CA LEU A 374 -13.71 10.10 16.39
C LEU A 374 -14.31 9.06 17.35
N PHE A 375 -13.96 9.07 18.63
CA PHE A 375 -14.60 8.18 19.61
C PHE A 375 -16.01 8.61 19.97
N SER A 376 -16.36 9.86 19.71
CA SER A 376 -17.71 10.40 19.97
C SER A 376 -18.68 10.21 18.80
N PHE A 377 -18.24 9.65 17.67
CA PHE A 377 -19.07 9.49 16.47
C PHE A 377 -19.81 8.15 16.46
N THR A 378 -21.14 8.20 16.69
CA THR A 378 -22.00 7.00 16.64
C THR A 378 -21.95 6.28 15.29
N LYS A 379 -21.81 7.02 14.20
CA LYS A 379 -21.66 6.45 12.85
C LYS A 379 -20.44 5.54 12.68
N LEU A 380 -19.44 5.65 13.56
CA LEU A 380 -18.24 4.82 13.55
C LEU A 380 -18.32 3.60 14.48
N GLU A 381 -19.42 3.37 15.20
CA GLU A 381 -19.52 2.25 16.15
C GLU A 381 -19.22 0.90 15.51
N GLU A 382 -19.81 0.62 14.35
CA GLU A 382 -19.52 -0.62 13.61
C GLU A 382 -18.09 -0.68 13.07
N VAL A 383 -17.53 0.45 12.64
CA VAL A 383 -16.12 0.53 12.24
C VAL A 383 -15.23 0.17 13.42
N TRP A 384 -15.48 0.77 14.59
CA TRP A 384 -14.72 0.47 15.80
C TRP A 384 -14.84 -1.00 16.19
N ARG A 385 -16.07 -1.57 16.21
CA ARG A 385 -16.28 -2.98 16.51
C ARG A 385 -15.44 -3.89 15.61
N ARG A 386 -15.43 -3.64 14.30
CA ARG A 386 -14.64 -4.41 13.34
C ARG A 386 -13.12 -4.27 13.51
N LEU A 387 -12.67 -3.16 14.09
CA LEU A 387 -11.25 -2.90 14.33
C LEU A 387 -10.69 -3.61 15.58
N PHE A 388 -11.52 -3.90 16.61
CA PHE A 388 -11.01 -4.48 17.86
C PHE A 388 -11.67 -5.79 18.28
N ASP A 389 -12.92 -6.08 17.87
CA ASP A 389 -13.65 -7.26 18.28
C ASP A 389 -13.15 -8.50 17.51
N PRO A 390 -12.60 -9.52 18.20
CA PRO A 390 -12.13 -10.75 17.53
C PRO A 390 -13.22 -11.49 16.77
N SER A 391 -14.49 -11.37 17.17
CA SER A 391 -15.63 -12.03 16.52
C SER A 391 -16.10 -11.33 15.25
N ALA A 392 -15.73 -10.06 15.05
CA ALA A 392 -16.09 -9.29 13.87
C ALA A 392 -15.10 -9.53 12.73
N GLU A 393 -15.55 -9.42 11.48
CA GLU A 393 -14.65 -9.43 10.33
C GLU A 393 -13.81 -8.14 10.30
N LYS A 394 -12.48 -8.29 10.17
CA LYS A 394 -11.55 -7.14 10.04
C LYS A 394 -11.88 -6.35 8.76
N PRO A 395 -11.88 -5.00 8.79
CA PRO A 395 -12.10 -4.21 7.58
C PRO A 395 -11.08 -4.55 6.49
N PHE A 396 -11.53 -4.63 5.22
CA PHE A 396 -10.64 -4.74 4.05
C PHE A 396 -10.02 -3.38 3.75
N GLU A 397 -9.14 -2.97 4.65
CA GLU A 397 -8.42 -1.69 4.66
C GLU A 397 -7.01 -1.92 5.26
N CYS A 398 -6.08 -1.02 4.94
CA CYS A 398 -4.75 -1.04 5.56
C CYS A 398 -4.83 -0.49 6.98
N VAL A 399 -5.20 -1.34 7.94
CA VAL A 399 -5.32 -1.06 9.38
C VAL A 399 -4.59 -2.13 10.17
N GLY A 400 -4.24 -1.83 11.41
CA GLY A 400 -3.50 -2.71 12.30
C GLY A 400 -4.24 -4.00 12.69
N GLU A 401 -3.58 -4.81 13.50
CA GLU A 401 -4.19 -5.99 14.12
C GLU A 401 -5.28 -5.58 15.11
N LYS A 402 -6.26 -6.47 15.30
CA LYS A 402 -7.33 -6.25 16.30
C LYS A 402 -6.76 -6.08 17.72
N ARG A 403 -5.72 -6.89 18.06
CA ARG A 403 -5.03 -6.78 19.35
C ARG A 403 -4.38 -5.41 19.52
N GLU A 404 -3.66 -4.93 18.52
CA GLU A 404 -3.03 -3.62 18.54
C GLU A 404 -4.05 -2.51 18.75
N THR A 405 -5.15 -2.55 17.99
CA THR A 405 -6.23 -1.57 18.10
C THR A 405 -6.86 -1.61 19.48
N LEU A 406 -7.20 -2.80 20.01
CA LEU A 406 -7.77 -2.97 21.34
C LEU A 406 -6.88 -2.36 22.44
N MET A 407 -5.57 -2.61 22.36
CA MET A 407 -4.60 -2.05 23.32
C MET A 407 -4.49 -0.54 23.22
N ALA A 408 -4.51 0.03 22.00
CA ALA A 408 -4.52 1.48 21.80
C ALA A 408 -5.78 2.11 22.42
N LEU A 409 -6.97 1.51 22.17
CA LEU A 409 -8.24 1.97 22.74
C LEU A 409 -8.27 1.88 24.28
N ALA A 410 -7.71 0.82 24.86
CA ALA A 410 -7.63 0.68 26.32
C ALA A 410 -6.73 1.76 26.93
N LYS A 411 -5.61 2.09 26.28
CA LYS A 411 -4.72 3.17 26.70
C LYS A 411 -5.41 4.55 26.62
N CYS A 412 -6.12 4.83 25.52
CA CYS A 412 -6.94 6.04 25.38
C CYS A 412 -8.01 6.13 26.49
N LYS A 413 -8.75 5.03 26.76
CA LYS A 413 -9.73 4.98 27.84
C LYS A 413 -9.13 5.35 29.19
N LYS A 414 -7.98 4.74 29.55
CA LYS A 414 -7.29 5.02 30.81
C LYS A 414 -6.88 6.49 30.94
N GLN A 415 -6.37 7.10 29.86
CA GLN A 415 -5.99 8.51 29.82
C GLN A 415 -7.21 9.42 29.97
N ARG A 416 -8.31 9.17 29.21
CA ARG A 416 -9.54 9.97 29.27
C ARG A 416 -10.23 9.89 30.63
N LEU A 417 -10.30 8.71 31.24
CA LEU A 417 -10.83 8.55 32.60
C LEU A 417 -10.05 9.37 33.61
N LYS A 418 -8.72 9.37 33.52
CA LYS A 418 -7.86 10.15 34.41
C LYS A 418 -8.09 11.66 34.26
N ASN A 419 -8.38 12.12 33.05
CA ASN A 419 -8.54 13.55 32.73
C ASN A 419 -10.01 14.02 32.80
N GLY A 420 -10.97 13.13 33.06
CA GLY A 420 -12.41 13.45 33.07
C GLY A 420 -12.99 13.77 31.69
N GLU A 421 -12.40 13.21 30.63
CA GLU A 421 -12.78 13.44 29.24
C GLU A 421 -13.90 12.47 28.81
N HIS A 422 -14.67 12.87 27.79
CA HIS A 422 -15.76 12.04 27.26
C HIS A 422 -15.24 10.75 26.61
N LEU A 423 -15.85 9.61 26.94
CA LEU A 423 -15.38 8.30 26.51
C LEU A 423 -15.89 7.88 25.12
N GLY A 424 -17.12 8.24 24.76
CA GLY A 424 -17.74 7.73 23.52
C GLY A 424 -17.66 6.19 23.44
N VAL A 425 -17.20 5.66 22.30
CA VAL A 425 -17.04 4.21 22.10
C VAL A 425 -16.09 3.55 23.11
N LEU A 426 -15.15 4.30 23.69
CA LEU A 426 -14.21 3.77 24.69
C LEU A 426 -14.92 3.23 25.95
N ALA A 427 -16.15 3.66 26.22
CA ALA A 427 -16.93 3.12 27.35
C ALA A 427 -17.11 1.59 27.24
N GLN A 428 -17.18 1.04 26.03
CA GLN A 428 -17.36 -0.38 25.74
C GLN A 428 -16.05 -1.19 25.83
N ILE A 429 -14.89 -0.53 25.84
CA ILE A 429 -13.59 -1.20 25.85
C ILE A 429 -13.32 -1.76 27.26
N PRO A 430 -12.87 -3.02 27.40
CA PRO A 430 -12.52 -3.58 28.69
C PRO A 430 -11.34 -2.85 29.34
N ASN A 431 -11.29 -2.90 30.68
CA ASN A 431 -10.16 -2.37 31.43
C ASN A 431 -9.03 -3.41 31.40
N ILE A 432 -8.11 -3.23 30.46
CA ILE A 432 -6.92 -4.07 30.29
C ILE A 432 -5.67 -3.20 30.36
N GLU A 433 -4.57 -3.77 30.84
CA GLU A 433 -3.29 -3.08 30.84
C GLU A 433 -2.70 -3.11 29.43
N PHE A 434 -2.07 -2.00 29.07
CA PHE A 434 -1.39 -1.88 27.76
C PHE A 434 -0.17 -2.80 27.70
N ASP A 435 -0.04 -3.53 26.62
CA ASP A 435 1.11 -4.38 26.37
C ASP A 435 2.25 -3.58 25.73
N GLU A 436 3.24 -3.21 26.55
CA GLU A 436 4.40 -2.42 26.13
C GLU A 436 5.24 -3.15 25.04
N SER A 437 5.09 -4.45 24.85
CA SER A 437 5.78 -5.16 23.78
C SER A 437 5.37 -4.70 22.39
N LEU A 438 4.18 -4.08 22.24
CA LEU A 438 3.70 -3.49 21.00
C LEU A 438 4.49 -2.24 20.58
N LEU A 439 5.25 -1.64 21.49
CA LEU A 439 6.09 -0.47 21.21
C LEU A 439 7.52 -0.84 20.76
N LYS A 440 7.83 -2.14 20.69
CA LYS A 440 9.16 -2.56 20.24
C LYS A 440 9.35 -2.29 18.75
N ILE A 441 10.53 -1.77 18.43
CA ILE A 441 11.01 -1.54 17.06
C ILE A 441 12.35 -2.22 16.92
N SER A 442 12.59 -2.86 15.80
CA SER A 442 13.89 -3.44 15.44
C SER A 442 14.16 -3.27 13.95
N ALA A 443 15.45 -3.13 13.60
CA ALA A 443 15.87 -3.04 12.22
C ALA A 443 15.62 -4.37 11.48
N PRO A 444 15.24 -4.33 10.19
CA PRO A 444 15.05 -5.53 9.37
C PRO A 444 16.36 -6.31 9.24
N GLN A 445 16.25 -7.64 9.15
CA GLN A 445 17.43 -8.52 9.08
C GLN A 445 18.04 -8.64 7.68
N ASN A 446 17.34 -8.22 6.65
CA ASN A 446 17.69 -8.42 5.24
C ASN A 446 18.42 -7.22 4.60
N ILE A 447 19.06 -6.38 5.41
CA ILE A 447 19.95 -5.27 5.02
C ILE A 447 21.37 -5.46 5.59
N PRO A 448 22.39 -4.72 5.13
CA PRO A 448 23.76 -4.82 5.67
C PRO A 448 23.80 -4.63 7.19
N LYS A 449 24.62 -5.44 7.87
CA LYS A 449 24.72 -5.42 9.33
C LYS A 449 25.09 -4.04 9.90
N GLU A 450 25.99 -3.33 9.25
CA GLU A 450 26.33 -1.96 9.63
C GLU A 450 25.11 -1.03 9.64
N HIS A 451 24.21 -1.18 8.65
CA HIS A 451 23.00 -0.37 8.58
C HIS A 451 21.97 -0.77 9.64
N GLN A 452 21.86 -2.09 9.94
CA GLN A 452 21.03 -2.57 11.07
C GLN A 452 21.49 -1.95 12.39
N ASP A 453 22.81 -1.96 12.65
CA ASP A 453 23.40 -1.42 13.87
C ASP A 453 23.16 0.09 14.00
N LYS A 454 23.30 0.85 12.91
CA LYS A 454 22.95 2.28 12.86
C LYS A 454 21.47 2.52 13.19
N LEU A 455 20.56 1.76 12.55
CA LEU A 455 19.12 1.88 12.81
C LEU A 455 18.78 1.58 14.28
N ASN A 456 19.32 0.51 14.84
CA ASN A 456 19.07 0.14 16.23
C ASN A 456 19.67 1.15 17.23
N SER A 457 20.83 1.75 16.92
CA SER A 457 21.50 2.71 17.82
C SER A 457 20.67 3.97 18.11
N VAL A 458 19.89 4.43 17.15
CA VAL A 458 19.03 5.62 17.31
C VAL A 458 17.83 5.33 18.21
N LEU A 459 17.39 4.06 18.28
CA LEU A 459 16.28 3.63 19.14
C LEU A 459 16.70 3.49 20.62
N THR A 460 17.95 3.17 20.88
CA THR A 460 18.48 2.90 22.23
C THR A 460 18.94 4.16 22.97
N ASN A 461 19.12 5.27 22.27
CA ASN A 461 19.63 6.53 22.85
C ASN A 461 18.51 7.43 23.43
N GLN A 462 17.35 6.88 23.73
CA GLN A 462 16.20 7.52 24.36
C GLN A 462 15.72 6.69 25.56
#